data_1bbbb5033c1e37719f647eae4b51db66
#
_entry.id   1bbbb5033c1e37719f647eae4b51db66
#
_cell.length_a   1.000
_cell.length_b   1.000
_cell.length_c   1.000
_cell.angle_alpha   90.00
_cell.angle_beta   90.00
_cell.angle_gamma   90.00
#
_symmetry.space_group_name_H-M   'P 1'
#
loop_
_entity.id
_entity.type
_entity.pdbx_description
1 polymer ?
#
loop_
_entity_poly.entity_id
_entity_poly.type
_entity_poly.pdbx_seq_one_letter_code
_entity_poly.pdbx_strand_id
1 'polypeptide(L)'
;MNELAVPQLSEGLREVRIVEILRRAGDTVTRGEPVYVVETDKSTVELEAPFDGTIERWTVSPGDVVPVGAVVARVTPPGSGAPAPREVARSPGVVIPPRTRAHARERGIDEAQLARIPSASGKLMPADVDAWIARNGSPAFAGAREEPLSPEQRRLVFRMRRSAERVIPGTIAVELPFAALADSTPRDDGFGASEVQVLAHRAAKVAATMPRFRATLVDDATLRTHDAINVGIAIARPGDELVTAVVRGADRLDLNEFVREARRQMREALRTGDQAGDDTQLLVSHLGREGIVDAVPALVAPAGAVLFLGAPRADGVSRLVMTFDHRLHNGAGAAAFLAAVRDATPED
;
A
#
# COMPACT_ATOMS: atom_id res chain seq x y z
N MET A 1 4.12 -36.28 3.37
CA MET A 1 4.69 -34.94 3.53
C MET A 1 4.54 -34.29 2.17
N ASN A 2 3.80 -33.20 2.07
CA ASN A 2 3.55 -32.49 0.83
C ASN A 2 4.52 -31.30 0.73
N GLU A 3 4.98 -31.00 -0.49
CA GLU A 3 5.84 -29.86 -0.74
C GLU A 3 5.04 -28.75 -1.43
N LEU A 4 5.08 -27.54 -0.86
CA LEU A 4 4.53 -26.35 -1.49
C LEU A 4 5.59 -25.76 -2.39
N ALA A 5 5.34 -25.76 -3.70
CA ALA A 5 6.26 -25.21 -4.68
C ALA A 5 5.67 -24.02 -5.41
N VAL A 6 6.52 -23.15 -5.95
CA VAL A 6 6.08 -22.02 -6.79
C VAL A 6 5.48 -22.57 -8.09
N PRO A 7 4.18 -22.32 -8.38
CA PRO A 7 3.55 -22.80 -9.60
C PRO A 7 4.00 -22.00 -10.82
N GLN A 8 3.77 -22.53 -12.02
CA GLN A 8 3.94 -21.79 -13.27
C GLN A 8 2.85 -20.74 -13.41
N LEU A 9 3.19 -19.47 -13.28
CA LEU A 9 2.23 -18.36 -13.29
C LEU A 9 2.01 -17.76 -14.68
N SER A 10 3.02 -17.83 -15.55
CA SER A 10 2.93 -17.39 -16.97
C SER A 10 4.00 -18.07 -17.83
N GLU A 11 3.78 -18.11 -19.14
CA GLU A 11 4.80 -18.58 -20.08
C GLU A 11 6.03 -17.67 -20.06
N GLY A 12 7.21 -18.28 -19.93
CA GLY A 12 8.49 -17.56 -19.91
C GLY A 12 8.96 -17.06 -18.54
N LEU A 13 8.13 -17.12 -17.50
CA LEU A 13 8.55 -16.79 -16.15
C LEU A 13 9.51 -17.84 -15.60
N ARG A 14 10.72 -17.42 -15.22
CA ARG A 14 11.77 -18.33 -14.72
C ARG A 14 11.95 -18.25 -13.20
N GLU A 15 11.73 -17.09 -12.62
CA GLU A 15 11.93 -16.83 -11.19
C GLU A 15 10.89 -15.83 -10.65
N VAL A 16 10.64 -15.87 -9.36
CA VAL A 16 9.77 -14.96 -8.63
C VAL A 16 10.46 -14.50 -7.36
N ARG A 17 10.11 -13.34 -6.87
CA ARG A 17 10.53 -12.84 -5.56
C ARG A 17 9.44 -13.12 -4.54
N ILE A 18 9.80 -13.72 -3.42
CA ILE A 18 8.90 -13.87 -2.27
C ILE A 18 8.71 -12.49 -1.64
N VAL A 19 7.47 -11.99 -1.64
CA VAL A 19 7.13 -10.67 -1.07
C VAL A 19 6.71 -10.81 0.37
N GLU A 20 5.80 -11.76 0.64
CA GLU A 20 5.22 -11.95 1.96
C GLU A 20 4.82 -13.40 2.20
N ILE A 21 4.95 -13.84 3.44
CA ILE A 21 4.46 -15.12 3.93
C ILE A 21 3.22 -14.86 4.77
N LEU A 22 2.03 -15.23 4.25
CA LEU A 22 0.73 -14.96 4.86
C LEU A 22 0.37 -15.96 5.97
N ARG A 23 0.99 -17.15 5.99
CA ARG A 23 0.77 -18.22 6.96
C ARG A 23 2.08 -18.66 7.58
N ARG A 24 2.11 -18.81 8.89
CA ARG A 24 3.34 -19.16 9.62
C ARG A 24 3.54 -20.69 9.70
N ALA A 25 4.76 -21.10 10.01
CA ALA A 25 4.99 -22.49 10.41
C ALA A 25 4.15 -22.82 11.64
N GLY A 26 3.43 -23.93 11.59
CA GLY A 26 2.43 -24.36 12.58
C GLY A 26 0.99 -24.03 12.19
N ASP A 27 0.73 -23.15 11.23
CA ASP A 27 -0.62 -22.82 10.80
C ASP A 27 -1.21 -23.95 9.94
N THR A 28 -2.50 -24.24 10.16
CA THR A 28 -3.27 -25.12 9.29
C THR A 28 -3.84 -24.32 8.14
N VAL A 29 -3.73 -24.85 6.93
CA VAL A 29 -4.22 -24.23 5.70
C VAL A 29 -5.18 -25.19 5.00
N THR A 30 -6.16 -24.63 4.31
CA THR A 30 -7.09 -25.36 3.46
C THR A 30 -6.78 -25.09 1.99
N ARG A 31 -7.12 -26.02 1.13
CA ARG A 31 -6.96 -25.86 -0.33
C ARG A 31 -7.70 -24.61 -0.81
N GLY A 32 -7.01 -23.77 -1.59
CA GLY A 32 -7.51 -22.48 -2.08
C GLY A 32 -7.31 -21.32 -1.10
N GLU A 33 -6.70 -21.54 0.05
CA GLU A 33 -6.40 -20.48 1.01
C GLU A 33 -5.08 -19.79 0.66
N PRO A 34 -5.01 -18.43 0.63
CA PRO A 34 -3.77 -17.69 0.35
C PRO A 34 -2.71 -17.95 1.42
N VAL A 35 -1.50 -18.35 1.00
CA VAL A 35 -0.40 -18.71 1.91
C VAL A 35 0.83 -17.85 1.78
N TYR A 36 1.11 -17.31 0.60
CA TYR A 36 2.23 -16.39 0.38
C TYR A 36 2.03 -15.54 -0.87
N VAL A 37 2.79 -14.46 -0.97
CA VAL A 37 2.73 -13.48 -2.04
C VAL A 37 4.05 -13.47 -2.79
N VAL A 38 3.99 -13.52 -4.11
CA VAL A 38 5.16 -13.40 -4.99
C VAL A 38 5.04 -12.21 -5.91
N GLU A 39 6.17 -11.62 -6.23
CA GLU A 39 6.32 -10.60 -7.26
C GLU A 39 6.95 -11.23 -8.50
N THR A 40 6.30 -11.02 -9.64
CA THR A 40 6.82 -11.36 -10.98
C THR A 40 7.28 -10.06 -11.67
N ASP A 41 7.85 -10.19 -12.85
CA ASP A 41 8.19 -9.05 -13.72
C ASP A 41 6.99 -8.17 -14.10
N LYS A 42 5.76 -8.71 -14.00
CA LYS A 42 4.53 -8.05 -14.46
C LYS A 42 3.54 -7.71 -13.36
N SER A 43 3.53 -8.45 -12.27
CA SER A 43 2.52 -8.30 -11.22
C SER A 43 2.90 -8.98 -9.92
N THR A 44 2.24 -8.57 -8.84
CA THR A 44 2.25 -9.28 -7.56
C THR A 44 1.06 -10.22 -7.52
N VAL A 45 1.30 -11.50 -7.16
CA VAL A 45 0.30 -12.57 -7.17
C VAL A 45 0.26 -13.23 -5.80
N GLU A 46 -0.95 -13.38 -5.23
CA GLU A 46 -1.17 -14.22 -4.06
C GLU A 46 -1.26 -15.69 -4.50
N LEU A 47 -0.50 -16.55 -3.83
CA LEU A 47 -0.47 -17.97 -4.13
C LEU A 47 -1.18 -18.76 -3.02
N GLU A 48 -2.07 -19.64 -3.46
CA GLU A 48 -2.95 -20.43 -2.61
C GLU A 48 -2.35 -21.80 -2.29
N ALA A 49 -2.78 -22.39 -1.19
CA ALA A 49 -2.47 -23.78 -0.85
C ALA A 49 -3.13 -24.74 -1.87
N PRO A 50 -2.37 -25.61 -2.55
CA PRO A 50 -2.94 -26.58 -3.48
C PRO A 50 -3.57 -27.79 -2.80
N PHE A 51 -3.44 -27.91 -1.47
CA PHE A 51 -3.95 -29.01 -0.64
C PHE A 51 -4.17 -28.55 0.82
N ASP A 52 -4.94 -29.32 1.56
CA ASP A 52 -5.12 -29.13 3.00
C ASP A 52 -3.91 -29.65 3.78
N GLY A 53 -3.54 -28.98 4.88
CA GLY A 53 -2.45 -29.46 5.74
C GLY A 53 -1.99 -28.43 6.75
N THR A 54 -0.94 -28.77 7.51
CA THR A 54 -0.27 -27.87 8.45
C THR A 54 1.11 -27.53 7.93
N ILE A 55 1.44 -26.24 7.83
CA ILE A 55 2.76 -25.78 7.39
C ILE A 55 3.80 -26.17 8.46
N GLU A 56 4.69 -27.07 8.15
CA GLU A 56 5.74 -27.50 9.06
C GLU A 56 6.84 -26.44 9.18
N ARG A 57 7.33 -25.99 8.02
CA ARG A 57 8.35 -24.94 7.94
C ARG A 57 8.40 -24.31 6.55
N TRP A 58 8.81 -23.06 6.52
CA TRP A 58 9.24 -22.37 5.30
C TRP A 58 10.72 -22.64 5.01
N THR A 59 11.07 -22.75 3.74
CA THR A 59 12.46 -22.88 3.25
C THR A 59 12.98 -21.59 2.65
N VAL A 60 12.13 -20.55 2.62
CA VAL A 60 12.40 -19.23 2.04
C VAL A 60 12.00 -18.14 3.01
N SER A 61 12.52 -16.94 2.81
CA SER A 61 12.19 -15.72 3.56
C SER A 61 11.66 -14.62 2.62
N PRO A 62 10.87 -13.67 3.11
CA PRO A 62 10.54 -12.48 2.34
C PRO A 62 11.80 -11.77 1.82
N GLY A 63 11.80 -11.44 0.52
CA GLY A 63 12.94 -10.88 -0.20
C GLY A 63 13.72 -11.87 -1.06
N ASP A 64 13.59 -13.18 -0.81
CA ASP A 64 14.29 -14.21 -1.58
C ASP A 64 13.77 -14.28 -3.02
N VAL A 65 14.69 -14.47 -3.98
CA VAL A 65 14.37 -14.76 -5.38
C VAL A 65 14.54 -16.25 -5.59
N VAL A 66 13.48 -16.92 -6.06
CA VAL A 66 13.45 -18.37 -6.24
C VAL A 66 12.94 -18.74 -7.62
N PRO A 67 13.46 -19.82 -8.24
CA PRO A 67 12.98 -20.26 -9.53
C PRO A 67 11.56 -20.84 -9.44
N VAL A 68 10.81 -20.74 -10.53
CA VAL A 68 9.53 -21.44 -10.68
C VAL A 68 9.75 -22.93 -10.49
N GLY A 69 8.89 -23.58 -9.69
CA GLY A 69 9.04 -24.98 -9.29
C GLY A 69 9.86 -25.20 -8.02
N ALA A 70 10.49 -24.16 -7.46
CA ALA A 70 11.21 -24.30 -6.19
C ALA A 70 10.26 -24.60 -5.02
N VAL A 71 10.68 -25.49 -4.14
CA VAL A 71 9.93 -25.81 -2.91
C VAL A 71 10.14 -24.69 -1.90
N VAL A 72 9.05 -24.02 -1.51
CA VAL A 72 9.06 -22.85 -0.58
C VAL A 72 8.61 -23.22 0.82
N ALA A 73 7.84 -24.30 0.99
CA ALA A 73 7.44 -24.79 2.31
C ALA A 73 7.18 -26.31 2.31
N ARG A 74 7.26 -26.91 3.50
CA ARG A 74 6.81 -28.29 3.74
C ARG A 74 5.51 -28.26 4.55
N VAL A 75 4.57 -29.13 4.10
CA VAL A 75 3.21 -29.20 4.64
C VAL A 75 2.89 -30.65 5.00
N THR A 76 2.40 -30.86 6.22
CA THR A 76 1.97 -32.17 6.70
C THR A 76 0.49 -32.35 6.37
N PRO A 77 0.07 -33.46 5.72
CA PRO A 77 -1.34 -33.71 5.42
C PRO A 77 -2.23 -33.82 6.67
N PRO A 78 -3.52 -33.49 6.57
CA PRO A 78 -4.47 -33.69 7.66
C PRO A 78 -4.53 -35.18 8.05
N GLY A 79 -4.39 -35.48 9.35
CA GLY A 79 -4.49 -36.87 9.86
C GLY A 79 -3.19 -37.67 9.96
N SER A 80 -2.05 -37.16 9.49
CA SER A 80 -0.75 -37.71 9.86
C SER A 80 -0.34 -37.03 11.19
N GLY A 81 -0.55 -37.72 12.31
CA GLY A 81 -0.39 -37.17 13.65
C GLY A 81 0.88 -36.36 13.82
N ALA A 82 0.75 -35.04 13.75
CA ALA A 82 1.64 -34.19 14.51
C ALA A 82 1.38 -34.48 15.98
N PRO A 83 2.41 -34.67 16.81
CA PRO A 83 2.19 -34.78 18.23
C PRO A 83 1.42 -33.52 18.66
N ALA A 84 0.25 -33.74 19.28
CA ALA A 84 -0.49 -32.68 19.95
C ALA A 84 0.50 -31.84 20.75
N PRO A 85 0.28 -30.52 20.87
CA PRO A 85 1.10 -29.70 21.73
C PRO A 85 1.19 -30.45 23.07
N ARG A 86 2.36 -30.96 23.39
CA ARG A 86 2.58 -31.54 24.70
C ARG A 86 2.24 -30.42 25.67
N GLU A 87 1.15 -30.61 26.38
CA GLU A 87 0.87 -29.90 27.61
C GLU A 87 2.19 -30.01 28.41
N VAL A 88 2.96 -28.93 28.42
CA VAL A 88 4.23 -28.90 29.12
C VAL A 88 3.85 -29.01 30.58
N ALA A 89 4.00 -30.24 31.09
CA ALA A 89 3.88 -30.51 32.51
C ALA A 89 4.63 -29.42 33.27
N ARG A 90 3.96 -28.79 34.22
CA ARG A 90 4.49 -27.77 35.12
C ARG A 90 5.83 -28.30 35.68
N SER A 91 6.94 -27.82 35.13
CA SER A 91 8.26 -28.07 35.69
C SER A 91 8.35 -27.33 37.02
N PRO A 92 8.75 -27.97 38.11
CA PRO A 92 8.90 -27.30 39.39
C PRO A 92 10.07 -26.31 39.30
N GLY A 93 9.76 -25.00 39.46
CA GLY A 93 10.72 -24.00 39.87
C GLY A 93 11.67 -23.45 38.83
N VAL A 94 11.13 -22.83 37.73
CA VAL A 94 11.99 -21.95 36.91
C VAL A 94 12.42 -20.75 37.74
N VAL A 95 13.73 -20.58 37.95
CA VAL A 95 14.30 -19.45 38.68
C VAL A 95 14.24 -18.22 37.77
N ILE A 96 13.54 -17.18 38.21
CA ILE A 96 13.44 -15.90 37.49
C ILE A 96 14.32 -14.86 38.17
N PRO A 97 15.47 -14.48 37.57
CA PRO A 97 16.37 -13.48 38.15
C PRO A 97 15.73 -12.11 38.20
N PRO A 98 16.13 -11.24 39.18
CA PRO A 98 15.62 -9.86 39.25
C PRO A 98 15.81 -9.05 37.96
N ARG A 99 16.93 -9.25 37.26
CA ARG A 99 17.24 -8.61 35.97
C ARG A 99 16.24 -9.04 34.89
N THR A 100 15.85 -10.31 34.84
CA THR A 100 14.85 -10.80 33.88
C THR A 100 13.46 -10.27 34.20
N ARG A 101 13.10 -10.12 35.49
CA ARG A 101 11.84 -9.47 35.89
C ARG A 101 11.81 -8.00 35.52
N ALA A 102 12.89 -7.25 35.68
CA ALA A 102 13.00 -5.87 35.27
C ALA A 102 12.82 -5.74 33.74
N HIS A 103 13.55 -6.56 32.98
CA HIS A 103 13.46 -6.61 31.51
C HIS A 103 12.05 -6.97 31.01
N ALA A 104 11.37 -7.92 31.68
CA ALA A 104 10.00 -8.30 31.35
C ALA A 104 9.01 -7.15 31.62
N ARG A 105 9.17 -6.43 32.75
CA ARG A 105 8.32 -5.27 33.06
C ARG A 105 8.49 -4.13 32.04
N GLU A 106 9.71 -3.85 31.61
CA GLU A 106 10.00 -2.87 30.55
C GLU A 106 9.30 -3.23 29.22
N ARG A 107 9.05 -4.53 29.00
CA ARG A 107 8.36 -5.09 27.83
C ARG A 107 6.87 -5.34 28.04
N GLY A 108 6.29 -4.92 29.20
CA GLY A 108 4.89 -5.09 29.51
C GLY A 108 4.46 -6.53 29.84
N ILE A 109 5.40 -7.42 30.17
CA ILE A 109 5.13 -8.81 30.61
C ILE A 109 4.88 -8.81 32.12
N ASP A 110 3.71 -9.28 32.54
CA ASP A 110 3.38 -9.43 33.95
C ASP A 110 3.97 -10.73 34.56
N GLU A 111 3.88 -10.88 35.88
CA GLU A 111 4.45 -12.03 36.61
C GLU A 111 3.75 -13.36 36.23
N ALA A 112 2.46 -13.32 35.90
CA ALA A 112 1.70 -14.51 35.50
C ALA A 112 2.09 -14.98 34.09
N GLN A 113 2.35 -14.04 33.19
CA GLN A 113 2.87 -14.31 31.84
C GLN A 113 4.33 -14.79 31.92
N LEU A 114 5.14 -14.14 32.75
CA LEU A 114 6.54 -14.50 32.97
C LEU A 114 6.70 -15.95 33.43
N ALA A 115 5.78 -16.41 34.29
CA ALA A 115 5.75 -17.80 34.79
C ALA A 115 5.40 -18.84 33.70
N ARG A 116 4.86 -18.42 32.55
CA ARG A 116 4.49 -19.28 31.41
C ARG A 116 5.58 -19.37 30.34
N ILE A 117 6.64 -18.55 30.44
CA ILE A 117 7.72 -18.55 29.47
C ILE A 117 8.59 -19.79 29.69
N PRO A 118 8.73 -20.65 28.67
CA PRO A 118 9.55 -21.85 28.80
C PRO A 118 11.06 -21.47 28.92
N SER A 119 11.76 -22.13 29.80
CA SER A 119 13.22 -21.99 29.93
C SER A 119 13.88 -23.35 29.75
N ALA A 120 14.79 -23.44 28.80
CA ALA A 120 15.53 -24.66 28.52
C ALA A 120 16.59 -25.00 29.62
N SER A 121 17.02 -23.99 30.38
CA SER A 121 18.07 -24.09 31.37
C SER A 121 17.57 -24.15 32.83
N GLY A 122 16.23 -24.12 33.05
CA GLY A 122 15.64 -23.97 34.38
C GLY A 122 15.79 -22.57 34.99
N LYS A 123 16.46 -21.66 34.29
CA LYS A 123 16.64 -20.25 34.67
C LYS A 123 16.20 -19.37 33.52
N LEU A 124 15.21 -18.52 33.76
CA LEU A 124 14.69 -17.60 32.72
C LEU A 124 15.66 -16.45 32.49
N MET A 125 16.11 -16.29 31.27
CA MET A 125 16.99 -15.21 30.84
C MET A 125 16.24 -14.12 30.09
N PRO A 126 16.73 -12.85 30.02
CA PRO A 126 16.10 -11.82 29.18
C PRO A 126 15.89 -12.23 27.72
N ALA A 127 16.82 -13.00 27.15
CA ALA A 127 16.68 -13.52 25.79
C ALA A 127 15.51 -14.50 25.61
N ASP A 128 15.14 -15.26 26.65
CA ASP A 128 13.96 -16.15 26.61
C ASP A 128 12.67 -15.33 26.58
N VAL A 129 12.64 -14.18 27.28
CA VAL A 129 11.53 -13.23 27.26
C VAL A 129 11.40 -12.62 25.87
N ASP A 130 12.50 -12.17 25.27
CA ASP A 130 12.50 -11.60 23.91
C ASP A 130 12.07 -12.64 22.86
N ALA A 131 12.56 -13.87 22.96
CA ALA A 131 12.16 -14.96 22.08
C ALA A 131 10.69 -15.37 22.26
N TRP A 132 10.14 -15.25 23.47
CA TRP A 132 8.74 -15.50 23.73
C TRP A 132 7.86 -14.38 23.13
N ILE A 133 8.24 -13.11 23.30
CA ILE A 133 7.57 -11.97 22.68
C ILE A 133 7.60 -12.09 21.16
N ALA A 134 8.73 -12.45 20.57
CA ALA A 134 8.85 -12.63 19.14
C ALA A 134 7.92 -13.72 18.57
N ARG A 135 7.65 -14.77 19.38
CA ARG A 135 6.76 -15.89 18.99
C ARG A 135 5.28 -15.65 19.29
N ASN A 136 4.97 -14.93 20.35
CA ASN A 136 3.60 -14.79 20.85
C ASN A 136 3.04 -13.37 20.69
N GLY A 137 3.83 -12.45 20.14
CA GLY A 137 3.53 -11.01 20.13
C GLY A 137 3.83 -10.36 21.50
N SER A 138 3.99 -9.03 21.49
CA SER A 138 4.01 -8.26 22.75
C SER A 138 2.65 -8.45 23.44
N PRO A 139 2.59 -8.59 24.79
CA PRO A 139 1.28 -8.62 25.44
C PRO A 139 0.52 -7.38 25.05
N ALA A 140 -0.63 -7.58 24.44
CA ALA A 140 -1.51 -6.48 24.07
C ALA A 140 -1.72 -5.62 25.32
N PHE A 141 -1.61 -4.30 25.18
CA PHE A 141 -2.01 -3.39 26.24
C PHE A 141 -3.39 -3.80 26.73
N ALA A 142 -3.58 -3.92 28.04
CA ALA A 142 -4.87 -4.28 28.59
C ALA A 142 -5.95 -3.34 28.04
N GLY A 143 -6.86 -3.87 27.21
CA GLY A 143 -7.86 -3.10 26.49
C GLY A 143 -7.58 -2.85 25.00
N ALA A 144 -6.44 -3.27 24.44
CA ALA A 144 -6.21 -3.28 23.00
C ALA A 144 -6.87 -4.50 22.33
N ARG A 145 -7.48 -4.27 21.19
CA ARG A 145 -8.04 -5.31 20.32
C ARG A 145 -7.27 -5.30 19.02
N GLU A 146 -6.77 -6.46 18.62
CA GLU A 146 -6.12 -6.64 17.32
C GLU A 146 -7.19 -7.04 16.30
N GLU A 147 -7.25 -6.30 15.20
CA GLU A 147 -8.13 -6.59 14.07
C GLU A 147 -7.28 -6.70 12.80
N PRO A 148 -7.50 -7.73 11.97
CA PRO A 148 -6.80 -7.83 10.70
C PRO A 148 -7.25 -6.70 9.77
N LEU A 149 -6.31 -6.10 9.05
CA LEU A 149 -6.61 -5.12 8.00
C LEU A 149 -7.42 -5.79 6.88
N SER A 150 -8.30 -5.01 6.23
CA SER A 150 -8.99 -5.46 5.02
C SER A 150 -7.98 -5.78 3.89
N PRO A 151 -8.34 -6.59 2.89
CA PRO A 151 -7.47 -6.85 1.74
C PRO A 151 -7.04 -5.56 1.04
N GLU A 152 -7.94 -4.58 0.91
CA GLU A 152 -7.68 -3.28 0.31
C GLU A 152 -6.68 -2.47 1.12
N GLN A 153 -6.84 -2.41 2.44
CA GLN A 153 -5.90 -1.73 3.33
C GLN A 153 -4.52 -2.39 3.31
N ARG A 154 -4.44 -3.71 3.24
CA ARG A 154 -3.15 -4.43 3.10
C ARG A 154 -2.45 -4.08 1.80
N ARG A 155 -3.17 -3.99 0.67
CA ARG A 155 -2.61 -3.54 -0.61
C ARG A 155 -2.10 -2.10 -0.54
N LEU A 156 -2.87 -1.21 0.11
CA LEU A 156 -2.44 0.19 0.31
C LEU A 156 -1.17 0.25 1.17
N VAL A 157 -1.13 -0.45 2.30
CA VAL A 157 0.06 -0.53 3.18
C VAL A 157 1.28 -1.03 2.40
N PHE A 158 1.12 -2.08 1.60
CA PHE A 158 2.20 -2.61 0.76
C PHE A 158 2.72 -1.55 -0.24
N ARG A 159 1.81 -0.87 -0.96
CA ARG A 159 2.18 0.18 -1.92
C ARG A 159 2.85 1.38 -1.24
N MET A 160 2.34 1.80 -0.09
CA MET A 160 2.91 2.90 0.71
C MET A 160 4.31 2.55 1.22
N ARG A 161 4.52 1.32 1.72
CA ARG A 161 5.85 0.83 2.13
C ARG A 161 6.83 0.86 0.97
N ARG A 162 6.43 0.27 -0.17
CA ARG A 162 7.26 0.28 -1.39
C ARG A 162 7.60 1.70 -1.84
N SER A 163 6.65 2.64 -1.72
CA SER A 163 6.91 4.04 -2.04
C SER A 163 7.89 4.68 -1.06
N ALA A 164 7.73 4.47 0.24
CA ALA A 164 8.63 5.00 1.26
C ALA A 164 10.08 4.48 1.11
N GLU A 165 10.26 3.28 0.61
CA GLU A 165 11.59 2.67 0.37
C GLU A 165 12.25 3.18 -0.91
N ARG A 166 11.48 3.64 -1.91
CA ARG A 166 12.00 3.95 -3.25
C ARG A 166 11.91 5.41 -3.64
N VAL A 167 10.86 6.11 -3.23
CA VAL A 167 10.61 7.49 -3.63
C VAL A 167 11.48 8.46 -2.83
N ILE A 168 12.12 9.41 -3.51
CA ILE A 168 12.76 10.58 -2.89
C ILE A 168 11.79 11.75 -3.05
N PRO A 169 10.95 12.07 -2.05
CA PRO A 169 9.91 13.06 -2.23
C PRO A 169 10.47 14.49 -2.21
N GLY A 170 10.06 15.28 -3.19
CA GLY A 170 10.13 16.74 -3.16
C GLY A 170 8.72 17.31 -2.99
N THR A 171 8.56 18.41 -2.26
CA THR A 171 7.26 19.06 -2.10
C THR A 171 7.35 20.55 -2.39
N ILE A 172 6.45 21.05 -3.23
CA ILE A 172 6.30 22.46 -3.58
C ILE A 172 4.84 22.87 -3.56
N ALA A 173 4.55 24.16 -3.43
CA ALA A 173 3.18 24.65 -3.41
C ALA A 173 3.07 26.00 -4.14
N VAL A 174 1.87 26.24 -4.68
CA VAL A 174 1.45 27.54 -5.20
C VAL A 174 0.08 27.91 -4.63
N GLU A 175 -0.25 29.18 -4.69
CA GLU A 175 -1.58 29.68 -4.38
C GLU A 175 -2.34 29.92 -5.70
N LEU A 176 -3.66 29.61 -5.68
CA LEU A 176 -4.56 29.91 -6.81
C LEU A 176 -5.90 30.37 -6.29
N PRO A 177 -6.60 31.26 -7.01
CA PRO A 177 -8.00 31.59 -6.70
C PRO A 177 -8.85 30.31 -6.84
N PHE A 178 -9.57 29.92 -5.78
CA PHE A 178 -10.41 28.71 -5.82
C PHE A 178 -11.49 28.81 -6.92
N ALA A 179 -12.02 30.01 -7.11
CA ALA A 179 -12.98 30.29 -8.18
C ALA A 179 -12.46 29.99 -9.61
N ALA A 180 -11.14 29.97 -9.81
CA ALA A 180 -10.56 29.59 -11.10
C ALA A 180 -10.80 28.12 -11.46
N LEU A 181 -11.14 27.27 -10.47
CA LEU A 181 -11.50 25.86 -10.68
C LEU A 181 -13.01 25.65 -10.75
N ALA A 182 -13.83 26.70 -10.60
CA ALA A 182 -15.26 26.59 -10.65
C ALA A 182 -15.73 26.32 -12.09
N ASP A 183 -16.61 25.34 -12.24
CA ASP A 183 -17.34 25.08 -13.47
C ASP A 183 -18.77 24.72 -13.12
N SER A 184 -19.66 25.69 -13.32
CA SER A 184 -21.09 25.54 -13.07
C SER A 184 -21.88 25.04 -14.29
N THR A 185 -21.21 24.73 -15.40
CA THR A 185 -21.86 24.22 -16.62
C THR A 185 -22.60 22.92 -16.34
N PRO A 186 -23.94 22.87 -16.39
CA PRO A 186 -24.66 21.63 -16.14
C PRO A 186 -24.35 20.58 -17.22
N ARG A 187 -24.22 19.32 -16.78
CA ARG A 187 -24.03 18.15 -17.64
C ARG A 187 -25.26 17.25 -17.57
N ASP A 188 -25.19 16.08 -18.19
CA ASP A 188 -26.32 15.14 -18.32
C ASP A 188 -26.97 14.77 -16.98
N ASP A 189 -26.23 14.85 -15.89
CA ASP A 189 -26.71 14.61 -14.50
C ASP A 189 -27.16 15.88 -13.77
N GLY A 190 -27.15 17.05 -14.45
CA GLY A 190 -27.56 18.34 -13.90
C GLY A 190 -26.50 19.06 -13.06
N PHE A 191 -25.31 18.52 -12.92
CA PHE A 191 -24.25 19.09 -12.07
C PHE A 191 -23.04 19.57 -12.88
N GLY A 192 -22.41 20.65 -12.45
CA GLY A 192 -21.12 21.14 -12.94
C GLY A 192 -19.97 20.20 -12.57
N ALA A 193 -18.77 20.43 -13.10
CA ALA A 193 -17.56 19.74 -12.64
C ALA A 193 -17.20 20.16 -11.22
N SER A 194 -16.72 19.21 -10.42
CA SER A 194 -16.11 19.58 -9.15
C SER A 194 -14.70 20.14 -9.38
N GLU A 195 -14.23 20.95 -8.44
CA GLU A 195 -12.92 21.59 -8.50
C GLU A 195 -11.78 20.57 -8.67
N VAL A 196 -11.91 19.40 -8.02
CA VAL A 196 -10.93 18.33 -8.18
C VAL A 196 -10.96 17.71 -9.58
N GLN A 197 -12.11 17.67 -10.24
CA GLN A 197 -12.21 17.18 -11.62
C GLN A 197 -11.60 18.18 -12.60
N VAL A 198 -11.86 19.47 -12.41
CA VAL A 198 -11.25 20.54 -13.21
C VAL A 198 -9.73 20.53 -13.04
N LEU A 199 -9.23 20.44 -11.78
CA LEU A 199 -7.81 20.37 -11.50
C LEU A 199 -7.16 19.14 -12.15
N ALA A 200 -7.79 17.97 -12.02
CA ALA A 200 -7.27 16.72 -12.58
C ALA A 200 -7.18 16.77 -14.12
N HIS A 201 -8.20 17.35 -14.78
CA HIS A 201 -8.19 17.56 -16.22
C HIS A 201 -7.07 18.51 -16.65
N ARG A 202 -6.94 19.69 -16.01
CA ARG A 202 -5.84 20.65 -16.28
C ARG A 202 -4.47 19.99 -16.09
N ALA A 203 -4.29 19.26 -15.00
CA ALA A 203 -3.04 18.56 -14.73
C ALA A 203 -2.70 17.54 -15.83
N ALA A 204 -3.71 16.83 -16.38
CA ALA A 204 -3.50 15.91 -17.50
C ALA A 204 -3.09 16.65 -18.78
N LYS A 205 -3.77 17.75 -19.11
CA LYS A 205 -3.44 18.58 -20.29
C LYS A 205 -2.02 19.12 -20.21
N VAL A 206 -1.66 19.72 -19.09
CA VAL A 206 -0.30 20.24 -18.86
C VAL A 206 0.74 19.13 -18.91
N ALA A 207 0.49 17.99 -18.26
CA ALA A 207 1.41 16.84 -18.26
C ALA A 207 1.69 16.32 -19.67
N ALA A 208 0.69 16.35 -20.57
CA ALA A 208 0.85 15.92 -21.95
C ALA A 208 1.90 16.74 -22.72
N THR A 209 2.12 18.01 -22.35
CA THR A 209 3.11 18.90 -22.96
C THR A 209 4.51 18.73 -22.36
N MET A 210 4.65 18.00 -21.26
CA MET A 210 5.92 17.85 -20.53
C MET A 210 6.38 16.40 -20.52
N PRO A 211 7.43 16.01 -21.30
CA PRO A 211 7.81 14.61 -21.50
C PRO A 211 8.05 13.80 -20.22
N ARG A 212 8.62 14.43 -19.17
CA ARG A 212 8.90 13.77 -17.90
C ARG A 212 7.63 13.42 -17.11
N PHE A 213 6.55 14.18 -17.25
CA PHE A 213 5.26 13.90 -16.62
C PHE A 213 4.48 12.81 -17.33
N ARG A 214 4.92 12.40 -18.53
CA ARG A 214 4.40 11.23 -19.26
C ARG A 214 5.10 9.92 -18.87
N ALA A 215 6.08 9.95 -17.98
CA ALA A 215 6.89 8.80 -17.65
C ALA A 215 6.65 8.29 -16.23
N THR A 216 6.91 7.00 -16.03
CA THR A 216 7.04 6.35 -14.73
C THR A 216 8.40 5.66 -14.63
N LEU A 217 8.92 5.48 -13.42
CA LEU A 217 10.13 4.70 -13.19
C LEU A 217 9.79 3.20 -13.14
N VAL A 218 10.46 2.42 -13.97
CA VAL A 218 10.43 0.95 -13.92
C VAL A 218 11.36 0.47 -12.82
N ASP A 219 12.59 1.01 -12.82
CA ASP A 219 13.66 0.78 -11.86
C ASP A 219 14.53 2.05 -11.74
N ASP A 220 15.68 1.96 -11.06
CA ASP A 220 16.56 3.11 -10.84
C ASP A 220 17.31 3.58 -12.11
N ALA A 221 17.22 2.82 -13.22
CA ALA A 221 17.93 3.11 -14.48
C ALA A 221 16.98 3.28 -15.67
N THR A 222 15.69 2.91 -15.55
CA THR A 222 14.79 2.79 -16.69
C THR A 222 13.52 3.61 -16.52
N LEU A 223 13.23 4.46 -17.50
CA LEU A 223 11.96 5.19 -17.62
C LEU A 223 11.05 4.46 -18.61
N ARG A 224 9.77 4.38 -18.24
CA ARG A 224 8.70 4.00 -19.17
C ARG A 224 7.93 5.26 -19.55
N THR A 225 7.97 5.66 -20.81
CA THR A 225 7.17 6.77 -21.35
C THR A 225 5.85 6.22 -21.86
N HIS A 226 4.76 6.87 -21.49
CA HIS A 226 3.41 6.49 -21.88
C HIS A 226 2.89 7.40 -23.00
N ASP A 227 2.04 6.84 -23.89
CA ASP A 227 1.46 7.60 -25.00
C ASP A 227 0.33 8.53 -24.57
N ALA A 228 -0.22 8.31 -23.39
CA ALA A 228 -1.31 9.11 -22.83
C ALA A 228 -1.10 9.31 -21.32
N ILE A 229 -1.76 10.32 -20.78
CA ILE A 229 -1.75 10.61 -19.34
C ILE A 229 -2.93 9.91 -18.66
N ASN A 230 -2.65 9.13 -17.64
CA ASN A 230 -3.64 8.54 -16.75
C ASN A 230 -3.61 9.26 -15.41
N VAL A 231 -4.75 9.78 -14.98
CA VAL A 231 -4.87 10.53 -13.72
C VAL A 231 -5.71 9.76 -12.74
N GLY A 232 -5.16 9.51 -11.55
CA GLY A 232 -5.87 8.92 -10.43
C GLY A 232 -6.48 10.00 -9.54
N ILE A 233 -7.75 9.83 -9.16
CA ILE A 233 -8.47 10.68 -8.21
C ILE A 233 -8.68 9.87 -6.94
N ALA A 234 -8.13 10.34 -5.82
CA ALA A 234 -8.26 9.69 -4.53
C ALA A 234 -9.68 9.85 -3.95
N ILE A 235 -10.26 8.77 -3.44
CA ILE A 235 -11.61 8.74 -2.89
C ILE A 235 -11.57 8.02 -1.54
N ALA A 236 -12.04 8.71 -0.50
CA ALA A 236 -12.24 8.10 0.81
C ALA A 236 -13.44 7.16 0.81
N ARG A 237 -13.30 6.01 1.49
CA ARG A 237 -14.37 5.05 1.76
C ARG A 237 -14.63 4.96 3.27
N PRO A 238 -15.81 4.48 3.69
CA PRO A 238 -16.07 4.19 5.10
C PRO A 238 -15.01 3.24 5.68
N GLY A 239 -14.62 3.46 6.93
CA GLY A 239 -13.62 2.63 7.62
C GLY A 239 -12.17 3.05 7.36
N ASP A 240 -11.92 4.33 7.04
CA ASP A 240 -10.60 4.88 6.72
C ASP A 240 -9.92 4.20 5.52
N GLU A 241 -10.71 3.63 4.64
CA GLU A 241 -10.21 3.06 3.39
C GLU A 241 -10.05 4.15 2.32
N LEU A 242 -9.02 3.98 1.48
CA LEU A 242 -8.74 4.85 0.34
C LEU A 242 -8.70 4.02 -0.94
N VAL A 243 -9.41 4.47 -1.97
CA VAL A 243 -9.33 3.92 -3.32
C VAL A 243 -9.05 5.04 -4.32
N THR A 244 -8.48 4.69 -5.45
CA THR A 244 -8.17 5.63 -6.53
C THR A 244 -9.01 5.27 -7.75
N ALA A 245 -9.77 6.23 -8.25
CA ALA A 245 -10.41 6.13 -9.56
C ALA A 245 -9.45 6.64 -10.64
N VAL A 246 -9.24 5.89 -11.72
CA VAL A 246 -8.28 6.27 -12.77
C VAL A 246 -9.00 6.62 -14.06
N VAL A 247 -8.81 7.88 -14.52
CA VAL A 247 -9.19 8.32 -15.85
C VAL A 247 -8.02 8.08 -16.80
N ARG A 248 -8.16 7.12 -17.70
CA ARG A 248 -7.15 6.79 -18.69
C ARG A 248 -7.27 7.67 -19.93
N GLY A 249 -6.11 8.07 -20.49
CA GLY A 249 -6.06 8.97 -21.63
C GLY A 249 -6.68 10.34 -21.34
N ALA A 250 -6.56 10.81 -20.11
CA ALA A 250 -7.17 12.03 -19.60
C ALA A 250 -6.79 13.28 -20.40
N ASP A 251 -5.58 13.31 -20.96
CA ASP A 251 -5.08 14.37 -21.84
C ASP A 251 -5.80 14.47 -23.19
N ARG A 252 -6.48 13.40 -23.63
CA ARG A 252 -7.17 13.32 -24.92
C ARG A 252 -8.64 13.75 -24.83
N LEU A 253 -9.19 13.78 -23.62
CA LEU A 253 -10.58 14.09 -23.37
C LEU A 253 -10.79 15.62 -23.28
N ASP A 254 -11.91 16.11 -23.76
CA ASP A 254 -12.39 17.44 -23.35
C ASP A 254 -12.90 17.40 -21.90
N LEU A 255 -13.17 18.57 -21.31
CA LEU A 255 -13.60 18.63 -19.91
C LEU A 255 -14.92 17.87 -19.66
N ASN A 256 -15.86 17.90 -20.59
CA ASN A 256 -17.14 17.21 -20.44
C ASN A 256 -16.97 15.69 -20.49
N GLU A 257 -16.17 15.21 -21.44
CA GLU A 257 -15.82 13.80 -21.57
C GLU A 257 -15.05 13.32 -20.34
N PHE A 258 -14.07 14.13 -19.89
CA PHE A 258 -13.29 13.83 -18.68
C PHE A 258 -14.18 13.71 -17.45
N VAL A 259 -15.09 14.64 -17.22
CA VAL A 259 -15.98 14.62 -16.05
C VAL A 259 -16.92 13.42 -16.09
N ARG A 260 -17.49 13.07 -17.25
CA ARG A 260 -18.32 11.86 -17.40
C ARG A 260 -17.53 10.60 -17.07
N GLU A 261 -16.33 10.49 -17.62
CA GLU A 261 -15.43 9.36 -17.37
C GLU A 261 -14.99 9.30 -15.92
N ALA A 262 -14.54 10.42 -15.33
CA ALA A 262 -14.15 10.50 -13.92
C ALA A 262 -15.28 10.02 -13.00
N ARG A 263 -16.51 10.50 -13.21
CA ARG A 263 -17.68 10.07 -12.42
C ARG A 263 -17.98 8.58 -12.60
N ARG A 264 -17.82 8.05 -13.81
CA ARG A 264 -17.97 6.62 -14.08
C ARG A 264 -16.92 5.81 -13.30
N GLN A 265 -15.66 6.19 -13.39
CA GLN A 265 -14.56 5.51 -12.72
C GLN A 265 -14.65 5.65 -11.19
N MET A 266 -15.08 6.80 -10.66
CA MET A 266 -15.29 6.98 -9.24
C MET A 266 -16.35 6.02 -8.68
N ARG A 267 -17.48 5.87 -9.37
CA ARG A 267 -18.52 4.89 -8.99
C ARG A 267 -17.98 3.46 -9.07
N GLU A 268 -17.20 3.15 -10.09
CA GLU A 268 -16.61 1.83 -10.28
C GLU A 268 -15.57 1.52 -9.19
N ALA A 269 -14.67 2.45 -8.88
CA ALA A 269 -13.68 2.28 -7.82
C ALA A 269 -14.31 2.08 -6.44
N LEU A 270 -15.41 2.79 -6.15
CA LEU A 270 -16.17 2.57 -4.91
C LEU A 270 -16.77 1.17 -4.84
N ARG A 271 -17.10 0.55 -5.97
CA ARG A 271 -17.71 -0.77 -6.05
C ARG A 271 -16.68 -1.91 -6.08
N THR A 272 -15.60 -1.74 -6.84
CA THR A 272 -14.63 -2.83 -7.16
C THR A 272 -13.30 -2.68 -6.47
N GLY A 273 -12.98 -1.50 -5.89
CA GLY A 273 -11.71 -1.23 -5.23
C GLY A 273 -10.77 -0.34 -6.06
N ASP A 274 -9.53 -0.27 -5.63
CA ASP A 274 -8.49 0.62 -6.16
C ASP A 274 -8.14 0.28 -7.62
N GLN A 275 -8.09 1.31 -8.48
CA GLN A 275 -7.80 1.18 -9.91
C GLN A 275 -6.40 1.65 -10.30
N ALA A 276 -5.64 2.26 -9.37
CA ALA A 276 -4.31 2.76 -9.68
C ALA A 276 -3.34 1.60 -9.95
N GLY A 277 -2.62 1.69 -11.06
CA GLY A 277 -1.67 0.70 -11.54
C GLY A 277 -0.37 1.32 -12.02
N ASP A 278 0.48 0.51 -12.65
CA ASP A 278 1.81 0.91 -13.15
C ASP A 278 1.73 1.91 -14.32
N ASP A 279 0.54 2.13 -14.85
CA ASP A 279 0.23 3.07 -15.91
C ASP A 279 -0.32 4.42 -15.40
N THR A 280 -0.33 4.67 -14.08
CA THR A 280 -0.86 5.91 -13.49
C THR A 280 0.28 6.88 -13.20
N GLN A 281 0.34 8.00 -13.94
CA GLN A 281 1.42 8.99 -13.81
C GLN A 281 1.15 10.05 -12.74
N LEU A 282 -0.09 10.49 -12.62
CA LEU A 282 -0.50 11.58 -11.72
C LEU A 282 -1.61 11.13 -10.77
N LEU A 283 -1.56 11.63 -9.55
CA LEU A 283 -2.62 11.47 -8.56
C LEU A 283 -3.14 12.85 -8.14
N VAL A 284 -4.44 12.93 -7.83
CA VAL A 284 -5.07 14.14 -7.29
C VAL A 284 -5.87 13.77 -6.05
N SER A 285 -5.69 14.55 -4.99
CA SER A 285 -6.37 14.42 -3.71
C SER A 285 -6.98 15.76 -3.28
N HIS A 286 -8.11 15.71 -2.61
CA HIS A 286 -8.81 16.89 -2.13
C HIS A 286 -9.52 16.59 -0.82
N LEU A 287 -9.26 17.44 0.20
CA LEU A 287 -9.91 17.40 1.50
C LEU A 287 -10.54 18.76 1.85
N GLY A 288 -10.93 19.50 0.82
CA GLY A 288 -11.52 20.84 1.01
C GLY A 288 -12.91 20.81 1.63
N ARG A 289 -13.66 19.71 1.45
CA ARG A 289 -14.97 19.53 2.13
C ARG A 289 -14.83 19.38 3.63
N GLU A 290 -13.72 18.84 4.10
CA GLU A 290 -13.34 18.70 5.49
C GLU A 290 -12.70 19.96 6.07
N GLY A 291 -12.60 21.05 5.26
CA GLY A 291 -12.00 22.32 5.67
C GLY A 291 -10.47 22.31 5.78
N ILE A 292 -9.80 21.28 5.23
CA ILE A 292 -8.34 21.19 5.28
C ILE A 292 -7.74 22.15 4.25
N VAL A 293 -7.02 23.15 4.72
CA VAL A 293 -6.45 24.22 3.89
C VAL A 293 -5.07 23.85 3.32
N ASP A 294 -4.33 22.95 3.99
CA ASP A 294 -2.97 22.55 3.60
C ASP A 294 -2.66 21.13 4.05
N ALA A 295 -2.01 20.36 3.19
CA ALA A 295 -1.48 19.03 3.52
C ALA A 295 -0.34 18.67 2.55
N VAL A 296 0.54 17.79 3.01
CA VAL A 296 1.56 17.18 2.15
C VAL A 296 1.06 15.79 1.74
N PRO A 297 0.60 15.61 0.49
CA PRO A 297 0.06 14.33 0.07
C PRO A 297 1.18 13.29 -0.05
N ALA A 298 0.92 12.07 0.40
CA ALA A 298 1.85 10.96 0.21
C ALA A 298 1.86 10.53 -1.26
N LEU A 299 3.06 10.41 -1.83
CA LEU A 299 3.22 9.91 -3.19
C LEU A 299 3.23 8.38 -3.20
N VAL A 300 2.34 7.79 -3.95
CA VAL A 300 2.23 6.33 -4.13
C VAL A 300 2.80 5.95 -5.50
N ALA A 301 3.99 5.33 -5.48
CA ALA A 301 4.63 4.83 -6.70
C ALA A 301 3.75 3.80 -7.43
N PRO A 302 3.82 3.76 -8.79
CA PRO A 302 4.79 4.41 -9.66
C PRO A 302 4.41 5.83 -10.12
N ALA A 303 3.33 6.43 -9.58
CA ALA A 303 3.00 7.80 -9.93
C ALA A 303 4.20 8.74 -9.67
N GLY A 304 4.46 9.63 -10.62
CA GLY A 304 5.56 10.60 -10.55
C GLY A 304 5.22 11.83 -9.72
N ALA A 305 3.94 12.16 -9.56
CA ALA A 305 3.49 13.28 -8.76
C ALA A 305 2.07 13.08 -8.21
N VAL A 306 1.79 13.71 -7.08
CA VAL A 306 0.47 13.82 -6.48
C VAL A 306 0.17 15.29 -6.17
N LEU A 307 -0.99 15.76 -6.58
CA LEU A 307 -1.51 17.09 -6.33
C LEU A 307 -2.54 17.05 -5.18
N PHE A 308 -2.44 17.99 -4.28
CA PHE A 308 -3.41 18.20 -3.21
C PHE A 308 -4.01 19.59 -3.32
N LEU A 309 -5.33 19.67 -3.40
CA LEU A 309 -6.08 20.93 -3.37
C LEU A 309 -6.65 21.15 -1.97
N GLY A 310 -6.22 22.22 -1.32
CA GLY A 310 -6.76 22.63 -0.02
C GLY A 310 -8.10 23.37 -0.14
N ALA A 311 -8.82 23.46 0.98
CA ALA A 311 -10.00 24.32 1.10
C ALA A 311 -9.63 25.79 0.84
N PRO A 312 -10.56 26.59 0.27
CA PRO A 312 -10.34 28.02 0.13
C PRO A 312 -10.29 28.70 1.51
N ARG A 313 -9.34 29.61 1.68
CA ARG A 313 -9.29 30.52 2.84
C ARG A 313 -10.37 31.61 2.70
N ALA A 314 -10.49 32.46 3.73
CA ALA A 314 -11.46 33.54 3.76
C ALA A 314 -11.29 34.56 2.62
N ASP A 315 -10.08 34.66 2.04
CA ASP A 315 -9.77 35.50 0.89
C ASP A 315 -10.11 34.83 -0.47
N GLY A 316 -10.68 33.62 -0.45
CA GLY A 316 -11.02 32.85 -1.65
C GLY A 316 -9.82 32.16 -2.32
N VAL A 317 -8.64 32.17 -1.68
CA VAL A 317 -7.44 31.55 -2.22
C VAL A 317 -7.26 30.17 -1.64
N SER A 318 -6.95 29.19 -2.49
CA SER A 318 -6.57 27.83 -2.10
C SER A 318 -5.10 27.59 -2.34
N ARG A 319 -4.58 26.65 -1.56
CA ARG A 319 -3.23 26.14 -1.73
C ARG A 319 -3.26 24.86 -2.57
N LEU A 320 -2.47 24.84 -3.62
CA LEU A 320 -2.20 23.66 -4.43
C LEU A 320 -0.81 23.16 -4.10
N VAL A 321 -0.73 22.01 -3.46
CA VAL A 321 0.51 21.35 -3.06
C VAL A 321 0.79 20.19 -3.98
N MET A 322 2.05 20.04 -4.41
CA MET A 322 2.49 18.88 -5.18
C MET A 322 3.64 18.19 -4.49
N THR A 323 3.50 16.90 -4.24
CA THR A 323 4.61 16.00 -3.90
C THR A 323 5.00 15.22 -5.16
N PHE A 324 6.29 15.17 -5.47
CA PHE A 324 6.82 14.51 -6.68
C PHE A 324 8.03 13.65 -6.35
N ASP A 325 8.32 12.67 -7.21
CA ASP A 325 9.52 11.86 -7.10
C ASP A 325 10.73 12.62 -7.68
N HIS A 326 11.66 12.99 -6.81
CA HIS A 326 12.85 13.76 -7.18
C HIS A 326 13.83 12.99 -8.08
N ARG A 327 13.67 11.66 -8.20
CA ARG A 327 14.41 10.84 -9.17
C ARG A 327 13.90 11.04 -10.59
N LEU A 328 12.60 11.38 -10.74
CA LEU A 328 11.92 11.59 -12.02
C LEU A 328 11.88 13.07 -12.41
N HIS A 329 11.61 13.95 -11.45
CA HIS A 329 11.46 15.39 -11.66
C HIS A 329 12.47 16.18 -10.81
N ASN A 330 13.13 17.14 -11.41
CA ASN A 330 13.88 18.13 -10.63
C ASN A 330 12.97 19.28 -10.17
N GLY A 331 13.46 20.09 -9.22
CA GLY A 331 12.68 21.19 -8.65
C GLY A 331 12.19 22.21 -9.68
N ALA A 332 13.02 22.54 -10.70
CA ALA A 332 12.64 23.48 -11.73
C ALA A 332 11.52 22.95 -12.66
N GLY A 333 11.62 21.68 -13.07
CA GLY A 333 10.58 21.02 -13.86
C GLY A 333 9.27 20.86 -13.09
N ALA A 334 9.36 20.50 -11.81
CA ALA A 334 8.21 20.42 -10.93
C ALA A 334 7.54 21.80 -10.73
N ALA A 335 8.32 22.86 -10.53
CA ALA A 335 7.81 24.23 -10.40
C ALA A 335 7.15 24.73 -11.68
N ALA A 336 7.75 24.47 -12.85
CA ALA A 336 7.17 24.82 -14.14
C ALA A 336 5.83 24.10 -14.38
N PHE A 337 5.74 22.82 -14.05
CA PHE A 337 4.50 22.07 -14.14
C PHE A 337 3.41 22.65 -13.23
N LEU A 338 3.72 22.87 -11.96
CA LEU A 338 2.75 23.36 -10.99
C LEU A 338 2.26 24.77 -11.33
N ALA A 339 3.15 25.64 -11.82
CA ALA A 339 2.80 26.98 -12.32
C ALA A 339 1.88 26.89 -13.56
N ALA A 340 2.20 26.02 -14.52
CA ALA A 340 1.36 25.81 -15.69
C ALA A 340 -0.03 25.27 -15.33
N VAL A 341 -0.15 24.35 -14.37
CA VAL A 341 -1.45 23.86 -13.88
C VAL A 341 -2.27 24.97 -13.19
N ARG A 342 -1.60 25.85 -12.41
CA ARG A 342 -2.24 27.01 -11.80
C ARG A 342 -2.82 27.97 -12.85
N ASP A 343 -2.03 28.24 -13.88
CA ASP A 343 -2.31 29.28 -14.88
C ASP A 343 -3.16 28.78 -16.07
N ALA A 344 -3.36 27.45 -16.19
CA ALA A 344 -4.18 26.87 -17.25
C ALA A 344 -5.63 27.35 -17.17
N THR A 345 -6.20 27.65 -18.30
CA THR A 345 -7.60 28.04 -18.47
C THR A 345 -8.46 26.84 -18.88
N PRO A 346 -9.81 26.91 -18.76
CA PRO A 346 -10.69 25.83 -19.23
C PRO A 346 -10.62 25.55 -20.74
N GLU A 347 -10.05 26.46 -21.51
CA GLU A 347 -9.93 26.38 -22.97
C GLU A 347 -8.62 25.75 -23.44
N ASP A 348 -7.64 25.58 -22.54
CA ASP A 348 -6.36 24.93 -22.78
C ASP A 348 -6.44 23.40 -22.59
#